data_5a968615f174d07c710df610e5e10982
#
_entry.id   5a968615f174d07c710df610e5e10982
#
_cell.length_a   1.000
_cell.length_b   1.000
_cell.length_c   1.000
_cell.angle_alpha   90.00
_cell.angle_beta   90.00
_cell.angle_gamma   90.00
#
_symmetry.space_group_name_H-M   'P 1'
#
loop_
_entity.id
_entity.type
_entity.pdbx_description
1 polymer ?
#
loop_
_entity_poly.entity_id
_entity_poly.type
_entity_poly.pdbx_seq_one_letter_code
_entity_poly.pdbx_strand_id
1 'polypeptide(L)'
;ARNIPVPQSQGQIFRAIQESIALKYAYVFKTIESITGIKPDSINTMGGGSKDDFLNQFTADATNKAVFAGPTESTAFGNAIMQMKASGDISDLSQGRALVAASASPKVFYPKKENRQIWEDAYGKFYSKK
;
A
#
# COMPACT_ATOMS: atom_id res chain seq x y z
N ALA A 1 -19.18 19.59 -15.25
CA ALA A 1 -17.85 19.06 -15.59
C ALA A 1 -16.84 19.70 -14.65
N ARG A 2 -15.98 18.89 -14.02
CA ARG A 2 -14.89 19.39 -13.14
C ARG A 2 -13.84 20.02 -14.06
N ASN A 3 -13.49 21.29 -13.81
CA ASN A 3 -12.47 21.98 -14.60
C ASN A 3 -11.06 21.49 -14.14
N ILE A 4 -10.71 20.26 -14.51
CA ILE A 4 -9.45 19.61 -14.18
C ILE A 4 -8.59 19.64 -15.44
N PRO A 5 -7.32 20.10 -15.36
CA PRO A 5 -6.40 20.07 -16.49
C PRO A 5 -6.27 18.65 -17.03
N VAL A 6 -6.40 18.49 -18.35
CA VAL A 6 -6.22 17.20 -19.01
C VAL A 6 -4.71 16.91 -19.14
N PRO A 7 -4.23 15.72 -18.73
CA PRO A 7 -2.86 15.35 -18.95
C PRO A 7 -2.45 15.41 -20.43
N GLN A 8 -1.30 16.04 -20.73
CA GLN A 8 -0.83 16.28 -22.10
C GLN A 8 0.31 15.34 -22.52
N SER A 9 0.93 14.65 -21.58
CA SER A 9 2.02 13.71 -21.85
C SER A 9 1.77 12.34 -21.25
N GLN A 10 2.46 11.31 -21.75
CA GLN A 10 2.39 9.95 -21.21
C GLN A 10 2.78 9.92 -19.72
N GLY A 11 3.83 10.65 -19.34
CA GLY A 11 4.24 10.73 -17.93
C GLY A 11 3.19 11.36 -17.03
N GLN A 12 2.49 12.40 -17.51
CA GLN A 12 1.37 12.99 -16.75
C GLN A 12 0.19 12.05 -16.63
N ILE A 13 -0.12 11.27 -17.68
CA ILE A 13 -1.17 10.26 -17.63
C ILE A 13 -0.81 9.16 -16.62
N PHE A 14 0.42 8.65 -16.70
CA PHE A 14 0.90 7.63 -15.77
C PHE A 14 0.85 8.12 -14.32
N ARG A 15 1.34 9.33 -14.07
CA ARG A 15 1.30 9.94 -12.74
C ARG A 15 -0.15 10.10 -12.23
N ALA A 16 -1.07 10.57 -13.07
CA ALA A 16 -2.48 10.72 -12.69
C ALA A 16 -3.14 9.38 -12.33
N ILE A 17 -2.77 8.29 -13.02
CA ILE A 17 -3.22 6.93 -12.69
C ILE A 17 -2.70 6.54 -11.30
N GLN A 18 -1.41 6.68 -11.03
CA GLN A 18 -0.78 6.34 -9.76
C GLN A 18 -1.38 7.12 -8.59
N GLU A 19 -1.54 8.44 -8.76
CA GLU A 19 -2.16 9.30 -7.76
C GLU A 19 -3.62 8.91 -7.49
N SER A 20 -4.37 8.54 -8.53
CA SER A 20 -5.76 8.09 -8.42
C SER A 20 -5.87 6.78 -7.63
N ILE A 21 -4.95 5.84 -7.86
CA ILE A 21 -4.89 4.57 -7.12
C ILE A 21 -4.57 4.85 -5.65
N ALA A 22 -3.58 5.69 -5.35
CA ALA A 22 -3.21 6.05 -3.98
C ALA A 22 -4.36 6.73 -3.22
N LEU A 23 -5.10 7.64 -3.87
CA LEU A 23 -6.31 8.26 -3.31
C LEU A 23 -7.41 7.22 -3.06
N LYS A 24 -7.57 6.25 -3.96
CA LYS A 24 -8.52 5.15 -3.76
C LYS A 24 -8.14 4.28 -2.57
N TYR A 25 -6.86 4.00 -2.39
CA TYR A 25 -6.39 3.29 -1.19
C TYR A 25 -6.70 4.10 0.07
N ALA A 26 -6.41 5.40 0.10
CA ALA A 26 -6.74 6.25 1.24
C ALA A 26 -8.26 6.22 1.56
N TYR A 27 -9.11 6.24 0.55
CA TYR A 27 -10.56 6.10 0.72
C TYR A 27 -10.95 4.74 1.34
N VAL A 28 -10.41 3.65 0.80
CA VAL A 28 -10.70 2.29 1.29
C VAL A 28 -10.22 2.14 2.73
N PHE A 29 -9.01 2.59 3.07
CA PHE A 29 -8.49 2.54 4.44
C PHE A 29 -9.36 3.33 5.42
N LYS A 30 -9.75 4.57 5.10
CA LYS A 30 -10.66 5.36 5.93
C LYS A 30 -12.01 4.68 6.10
N THR A 31 -12.51 4.02 5.05
CA THR A 31 -13.77 3.26 5.12
C THR A 31 -13.62 2.05 6.06
N ILE A 32 -12.54 1.28 5.96
CA ILE A 32 -12.25 0.17 6.85
C ILE A 32 -12.14 0.65 8.30
N GLU A 33 -11.38 1.73 8.54
CA GLU A 33 -11.24 2.34 9.86
C GLU A 33 -12.60 2.76 10.45
N SER A 34 -13.50 3.32 9.63
CA SER A 34 -14.83 3.74 10.07
C SER A 34 -15.75 2.57 10.43
N ILE A 35 -15.61 1.43 9.73
CA ILE A 35 -16.44 0.24 9.95
C ILE A 35 -15.92 -0.58 11.13
N THR A 36 -14.59 -0.77 11.22
CA THR A 36 -13.97 -1.67 12.20
C THR A 36 -13.58 -0.98 13.50
N GLY A 37 -13.46 0.34 13.51
CA GLY A 37 -12.87 1.12 14.61
C GLY A 37 -11.35 0.92 14.76
N ILE A 38 -10.73 0.05 13.95
CA ILE A 38 -9.30 -0.24 14.01
C ILE A 38 -8.55 0.78 13.15
N LYS A 39 -7.54 1.42 13.73
CA LYS A 39 -6.67 2.38 13.03
C LYS A 39 -5.26 1.78 12.91
N PRO A 40 -4.96 1.07 11.81
CA PRO A 40 -3.62 0.51 11.62
C PRO A 40 -2.58 1.63 11.44
N ASP A 41 -1.39 1.44 12.00
CA ASP A 41 -0.29 2.41 11.91
C ASP A 41 0.50 2.30 10.61
N SER A 42 0.37 1.18 9.92
CA SER A 42 1.14 0.87 8.71
C SER A 42 0.34 0.06 7.70
N ILE A 43 0.84 0.03 6.48
CA ILE A 43 0.28 -0.70 5.34
C ILE A 43 1.35 -1.64 4.81
N ASN A 44 0.98 -2.89 4.54
CA ASN A 44 1.85 -3.84 3.87
C ASN A 44 1.40 -4.01 2.42
N THR A 45 2.28 -3.71 1.45
CA THR A 45 2.07 -4.00 0.04
C THR A 45 2.90 -5.24 -0.34
N MET A 46 2.25 -6.23 -0.95
CA MET A 46 2.85 -7.51 -1.28
C MET A 46 2.69 -7.83 -2.77
N GLY A 47 3.51 -8.77 -3.27
CA GLY A 47 3.46 -9.18 -4.65
C GLY A 47 4.04 -8.14 -5.60
N GLY A 48 3.64 -8.19 -6.90
CA GLY A 48 4.17 -7.31 -7.95
C GLY A 48 4.07 -5.81 -7.65
N GLY A 49 2.99 -5.38 -7.00
CA GLY A 49 2.76 -3.98 -6.63
C GLY A 49 3.81 -3.41 -5.67
N SER A 50 4.48 -4.28 -4.89
CA SER A 50 5.54 -3.84 -3.97
C SER A 50 6.78 -3.30 -4.70
N LYS A 51 6.94 -3.59 -6.00
CA LYS A 51 8.03 -3.07 -6.85
C LYS A 51 7.83 -1.63 -7.34
N ASP A 52 6.62 -1.11 -7.25
CA ASP A 52 6.31 0.23 -7.73
C ASP A 52 6.58 1.28 -6.64
N ASP A 53 7.78 1.84 -6.67
CA ASP A 53 8.23 2.84 -5.69
C ASP A 53 7.36 4.09 -5.67
N PHE A 54 6.88 4.54 -6.84
CA PHE A 54 6.03 5.72 -6.94
C PHE A 54 4.68 5.47 -6.27
N LEU A 55 4.03 4.35 -6.60
CA LEU A 55 2.75 4.00 -6.00
C LEU A 55 2.87 3.80 -4.48
N ASN A 56 3.93 3.14 -4.01
CA ASN A 56 4.15 2.93 -2.58
C ASN A 56 4.39 4.27 -1.85
N GLN A 57 5.17 5.19 -2.42
CA GLN A 57 5.36 6.51 -1.83
C GLN A 57 4.06 7.33 -1.85
N PHE A 58 3.33 7.36 -2.96
CA PHE A 58 2.04 8.06 -3.05
C PHE A 58 1.01 7.47 -2.09
N THR A 59 1.03 6.15 -1.89
CA THR A 59 0.16 5.49 -0.90
C THR A 59 0.53 5.95 0.52
N ALA A 60 1.82 6.01 0.86
CA ALA A 60 2.26 6.52 2.15
C ALA A 60 1.81 7.97 2.37
N ASP A 61 2.01 8.84 1.38
CA ASP A 61 1.64 10.25 1.45
C ASP A 61 0.11 10.43 1.56
N ALA A 62 -0.67 9.71 0.72
CA ALA A 62 -2.13 9.83 0.68
C ALA A 62 -2.82 9.29 1.95
N THR A 63 -2.26 8.24 2.55
CA THR A 63 -2.82 7.60 3.75
C THR A 63 -2.26 8.17 5.04
N ASN A 64 -1.16 8.91 4.97
CA ASN A 64 -0.35 9.37 6.09
C ASN A 64 0.11 8.21 7.00
N LYS A 65 0.47 7.06 6.40
CA LYS A 65 0.92 5.84 7.07
C LYS A 65 2.22 5.33 6.45
N ALA A 66 3.04 4.64 7.25
CA ALA A 66 4.20 3.95 6.71
C ALA A 66 3.74 2.78 5.81
N VAL A 67 4.39 2.62 4.66
CA VAL A 67 4.15 1.51 3.72
C VAL A 67 5.38 0.61 3.71
N PHE A 68 5.17 -0.67 4.05
CA PHE A 68 6.17 -1.73 3.98
C PHE A 68 5.94 -2.52 2.68
N ALA A 69 6.84 -2.35 1.72
CA ALA A 69 6.73 -2.94 0.38
C ALA A 69 7.57 -4.22 0.27
N GLY A 70 6.90 -5.35 0.18
CA GLY A 70 7.50 -6.69 0.09
C GLY A 70 6.88 -7.69 1.07
N PRO A 71 7.16 -8.97 0.89
CA PRO A 71 7.97 -9.55 -0.19
C PRO A 71 7.25 -9.53 -1.55
N THR A 72 8.04 -9.44 -2.62
CA THR A 72 7.52 -9.48 -3.99
C THR A 72 6.90 -10.83 -4.35
N GLU A 73 7.55 -11.90 -3.94
CA GLU A 73 7.15 -13.29 -4.22
C GLU A 73 6.30 -13.88 -3.07
N SER A 74 5.36 -13.09 -2.55
CA SER A 74 4.55 -13.48 -1.37
C SER A 74 3.75 -14.77 -1.57
N THR A 75 3.27 -15.04 -2.79
CA THR A 75 2.57 -16.29 -3.10
C THR A 75 3.50 -17.52 -3.01
N ALA A 76 4.73 -17.40 -3.52
CA ALA A 76 5.73 -18.48 -3.43
C ALA A 76 6.11 -18.75 -1.97
N PHE A 77 6.33 -17.69 -1.18
CA PHE A 77 6.56 -17.82 0.27
C PHE A 77 5.38 -18.49 0.99
N GLY A 78 4.16 -18.10 0.66
CA GLY A 78 2.96 -18.71 1.24
C GLY A 78 2.89 -20.21 0.95
N ASN A 79 3.12 -20.61 -0.29
CA ASN A 79 3.15 -22.03 -0.69
C ASN A 79 4.25 -22.80 0.03
N ALA A 80 5.47 -22.24 0.12
CA ALA A 80 6.59 -22.87 0.81
C ALA A 80 6.28 -23.08 2.31
N ILE A 81 5.73 -22.06 2.99
CA ILE A 81 5.31 -22.17 4.40
C ILE A 81 4.29 -23.28 4.61
N MET A 82 3.29 -23.38 3.73
CA MET A 82 2.27 -24.44 3.85
C MET A 82 2.85 -25.83 3.64
N GLN A 83 3.82 -26.00 2.73
CA GLN A 83 4.52 -27.27 2.53
C GLN A 83 5.40 -27.61 3.74
N MET A 84 6.17 -26.64 4.27
CA MET A 84 6.99 -26.84 5.47
C MET A 84 6.13 -27.20 6.70
N LYS A 85 4.93 -26.64 6.80
CA LYS A 85 4.01 -27.02 7.86
C LYS A 85 3.48 -28.44 7.67
N ALA A 86 3.17 -28.83 6.44
CA ALA A 86 2.68 -30.17 6.12
C ALA A 86 3.75 -31.25 6.33
N SER A 87 5.02 -30.95 6.06
CA SER A 87 6.16 -31.87 6.31
C SER A 87 6.60 -31.90 7.78
N GLY A 88 6.13 -30.97 8.61
CA GLY A 88 6.53 -30.90 10.01
C GLY A 88 7.82 -30.11 10.27
N ASP A 89 8.37 -29.43 9.25
CA ASP A 89 9.58 -28.59 9.39
C ASP A 89 9.33 -27.34 10.21
N ILE A 90 8.07 -26.87 10.26
CA ILE A 90 7.62 -25.80 11.14
C ILE A 90 6.37 -26.22 11.92
N SER A 91 6.28 -25.78 13.17
CA SER A 91 5.19 -26.13 14.07
C SER A 91 3.89 -25.35 13.78
N ASP A 92 4.02 -24.08 13.39
CA ASP A 92 2.88 -23.18 13.17
C ASP A 92 3.19 -22.06 12.14
N LEU A 93 2.15 -21.31 11.80
CA LEU A 93 2.28 -20.20 10.83
C LEU A 93 3.07 -19.01 11.37
N SER A 94 3.21 -18.87 12.69
CA SER A 94 4.01 -17.79 13.29
C SER A 94 5.49 -18.00 13.00
N GLN A 95 5.96 -19.27 13.13
CA GLN A 95 7.31 -19.64 12.76
C GLN A 95 7.57 -19.41 11.26
N GLY A 96 6.61 -19.78 10.39
CA GLY A 96 6.71 -19.51 8.96
C GLY A 96 6.80 -18.00 8.64
N ARG A 97 5.99 -17.16 9.31
CA ARG A 97 6.06 -15.70 9.16
C ARG A 97 7.41 -15.14 9.61
N ALA A 98 7.97 -15.67 10.70
CA ALA A 98 9.29 -15.27 11.18
C ALA A 98 10.40 -15.60 10.15
N LEU A 99 10.32 -16.75 9.50
CA LEU A 99 11.24 -17.14 8.42
C LEU A 99 11.17 -16.16 7.23
N VAL A 100 9.95 -15.82 6.80
CA VAL A 100 9.77 -14.82 5.71
C VAL A 100 10.31 -13.46 6.12
N ALA A 101 10.02 -13.01 7.35
CA ALA A 101 10.52 -11.73 7.85
C ALA A 101 12.05 -11.69 7.90
N ALA A 102 12.70 -12.79 8.24
CA ALA A 102 14.16 -12.91 8.23
C ALA A 102 14.77 -12.97 6.82
N SER A 103 14.01 -13.51 5.86
CA SER A 103 14.46 -13.71 4.46
C SER A 103 14.20 -12.53 3.55
N ALA A 104 13.17 -11.73 3.84
CA ALA A 104 12.72 -10.62 3.02
C ALA A 104 12.81 -9.31 3.81
N SER A 105 13.65 -8.39 3.34
CA SER A 105 13.72 -7.04 3.88
C SER A 105 12.77 -6.14 3.10
N PRO A 106 11.60 -5.77 3.63
CA PRO A 106 10.69 -4.88 2.94
C PRO A 106 11.31 -3.47 2.80
N LYS A 107 11.11 -2.85 1.64
CA LYS A 107 11.42 -1.44 1.47
C LYS A 107 10.36 -0.62 2.21
N VAL A 108 10.78 0.39 2.97
CA VAL A 108 9.85 1.20 3.76
C VAL A 108 9.73 2.58 3.17
N PHE A 109 8.48 3.04 3.00
CA PHE A 109 8.14 4.38 2.54
C PHE A 109 7.42 5.10 3.66
N TYR A 110 7.96 6.23 4.07
CA TYR A 110 7.33 7.09 5.07
C TYR A 110 6.59 8.25 4.41
N PRO A 111 5.46 8.70 4.97
CA PRO A 111 4.74 9.86 4.45
C PRO A 111 5.62 11.12 4.55
N LYS A 112 5.64 11.90 3.47
CA LYS A 112 6.36 13.17 3.41
C LYS A 112 5.48 14.28 3.94
N LYS A 113 5.94 14.96 4.99
CA LYS A 113 5.17 16.02 5.68
C LYS A 113 4.78 17.16 4.73
N GLU A 114 5.67 17.52 3.81
CA GLU A 114 5.45 18.56 2.80
C GLU A 114 4.33 18.25 1.81
N ASN A 115 4.02 16.96 1.60
CA ASN A 115 2.97 16.53 0.67
C ASN A 115 1.59 16.41 1.33
N ARG A 116 1.53 16.48 2.65
CA ARG A 116 0.31 16.17 3.42
C ARG A 116 -0.88 17.00 2.96
N GLN A 117 -0.73 18.32 2.91
CA GLN A 117 -1.83 19.22 2.55
C GLN A 117 -2.34 18.97 1.12
N ILE A 118 -1.42 18.72 0.19
CA ILE A 118 -1.76 18.44 -1.22
C ILE A 118 -2.66 17.19 -1.33
N TRP A 119 -2.32 16.13 -0.59
CA TRP A 119 -3.09 14.88 -0.59
C TRP A 119 -4.43 15.01 0.14
N GLU A 120 -4.49 15.75 1.25
CA GLU A 120 -5.75 16.05 1.96
C GLU A 120 -6.71 16.84 1.07
N ASP A 121 -6.23 17.88 0.38
CA ASP A 121 -7.03 18.68 -0.56
C ASP A 121 -7.51 17.84 -1.76
N ALA A 122 -6.63 17.00 -2.32
CA ALA A 122 -7.00 16.10 -3.40
C ALA A 122 -8.09 15.11 -2.95
N TYR A 123 -7.90 14.50 -1.78
CA TYR A 123 -8.89 13.59 -1.20
C TYR A 123 -10.24 14.29 -1.02
N GLY A 124 -10.27 15.49 -0.45
CA GLY A 124 -11.48 16.28 -0.25
C GLY A 124 -12.21 16.58 -1.56
N LYS A 125 -11.49 16.93 -2.62
CA LYS A 125 -12.06 17.17 -3.95
C LYS A 125 -12.76 15.94 -4.55
N PHE A 126 -12.26 14.74 -4.28
CA PHE A 126 -12.78 13.51 -4.90
C PHE A 126 -13.84 12.81 -4.05
N TYR A 127 -13.73 12.83 -2.72
CA TYR A 127 -14.53 11.98 -1.83
C TYR A 127 -15.38 12.71 -0.78
N SER A 128 -15.13 14.01 -0.50
CA SER A 128 -15.94 14.77 0.48
C SER A 128 -17.24 15.36 -0.08
N LYS A 129 -17.56 15.10 -1.34
CA LYS A 129 -18.84 15.52 -1.95
C LYS A 129 -19.76 14.32 -2.09
N LYS A 130 -20.37 13.93 -1.00
CA LYS A 130 -21.65 13.24 -0.98
C LYS A 130 -22.56 13.85 0.07
#